data_2fa0ac37c57e35764226765cb3bb9fff
#
_entry.id   2fa0ac37c57e35764226765cb3bb9fff
#
_cell.length_a   1.000
_cell.length_b   1.000
_cell.length_c   1.000
_cell.angle_alpha   90.00
_cell.angle_beta   90.00
_cell.angle_gamma   90.00
#
_symmetry.space_group_name_H-M   'P 1'
#
loop_
_entity.id
_entity.type
_entity.pdbx_description
1 polymer ?
#
loop_
_entity_poly.entity_id
_entity_poly.type
_entity_poly.pdbx_seq_one_letter_code
_entity_poly.pdbx_strand_id
1 'polypeptide(L)'
;MPIKSFRPITPSLRFTTTLRNDDLTTDKPHKPLLAVKQRTGGRNSTGALTIRHHGGGHKKKLRIIDFKRDKFGVPATVKTIEYDPNRSSRIALVAYVDGEKRYILQPVGLKVGQSIMSGPEADILVGNALPLKNIPAGTTVHNIELRPGKGAQMARSAGSSAQLVAKEGDYALLKLPSGETRRVLVDCMATVGQVGNTDHENVTIGKAGRNRWKGIRPTNRGVSMNPVDHPHGGGEGKTSGGRHPVTPWGQPTRGYKTRNNKRTDVFIVNRRSK
;
A
#
# COMPACT_ATOMS: atom_id res chain seq x y z
N MET A 1 7.51 10.45 -12.40
CA MET A 1 8.03 11.62 -11.63
C MET A 1 9.55 11.55 -11.59
N PRO A 2 10.28 12.61 -11.83
CA PRO A 2 11.73 12.54 -11.79
C PRO A 2 12.21 12.35 -10.35
N ILE A 3 13.09 11.38 -10.18
CA ILE A 3 13.82 11.16 -8.93
C ILE A 3 14.94 12.19 -8.84
N LYS A 4 15.05 12.86 -7.69
CA LYS A 4 16.14 13.78 -7.39
C LYS A 4 17.26 13.01 -6.72
N SER A 5 18.43 13.02 -7.33
CA SER A 5 19.71 12.61 -6.74
C SER A 5 20.44 13.80 -6.17
N PHE A 6 21.45 13.54 -5.36
CA PHE A 6 22.26 14.57 -4.69
C PHE A 6 23.74 14.45 -5.09
N ARG A 7 24.50 15.54 -5.00
CA ARG A 7 25.94 15.49 -5.15
C ARG A 7 26.56 14.62 -4.05
N PRO A 8 27.54 13.76 -4.35
CA PRO A 8 28.11 12.79 -3.40
C PRO A 8 29.11 13.43 -2.42
N ILE A 9 28.70 14.49 -1.74
CA ILE A 9 29.55 15.27 -0.81
C ILE A 9 29.74 14.49 0.51
N THR A 10 28.73 13.68 0.92
CA THR A 10 28.79 12.86 2.13
C THR A 10 28.45 11.41 1.81
N PRO A 11 28.89 10.42 2.64
CA PRO A 11 28.58 9.01 2.41
C PRO A 11 27.07 8.73 2.25
N SER A 12 26.21 9.43 2.99
CA SER A 12 24.76 9.26 2.89
C SER A 12 24.18 9.88 1.62
N LEU A 13 24.67 11.05 1.19
CA LEU A 13 24.16 11.73 -0.01
C LEU A 13 24.55 11.01 -1.31
N ARG A 14 25.64 10.24 -1.31
CA ARG A 14 26.06 9.43 -2.45
C ARG A 14 24.96 8.50 -2.97
N PHE A 15 24.17 7.92 -2.08
CA PHE A 15 23.15 6.93 -2.41
C PHE A 15 21.72 7.43 -2.19
N THR A 16 21.56 8.60 -1.55
CA THR A 16 20.23 9.12 -1.23
C THR A 16 19.54 9.63 -2.48
N THR A 17 18.31 9.19 -2.66
CA THR A 17 17.39 9.76 -3.64
C THR A 17 16.09 10.20 -2.98
N THR A 18 15.40 11.15 -3.60
CA THR A 18 14.08 11.61 -3.16
C THR A 18 13.18 11.82 -4.36
N LEU A 19 11.88 11.65 -4.18
CA LEU A 19 10.90 12.05 -5.18
C LEU A 19 10.82 13.57 -5.26
N ARG A 20 10.65 14.11 -6.46
CA ARG A 20 10.15 15.46 -6.63
C ARG A 20 8.65 15.48 -6.35
N ASN A 21 8.18 16.59 -5.82
CA ASN A 21 6.78 16.78 -5.44
C ASN A 21 6.06 17.74 -6.40
N ASP A 22 6.48 17.75 -7.66
CA ASP A 22 5.97 18.68 -8.68
C ASP A 22 4.47 18.48 -8.99
N ASP A 23 3.93 17.32 -8.62
CA ASP A 23 2.52 16.96 -8.75
C ASP A 23 1.65 17.41 -7.57
N LEU A 24 2.25 17.85 -6.48
CA LEU A 24 1.50 18.30 -5.31
C LEU A 24 1.02 19.73 -5.49
N THR A 25 -0.26 19.94 -5.22
CA THR A 25 -0.89 21.27 -5.36
C THR A 25 -0.94 22.03 -4.05
N THR A 26 -0.84 21.34 -2.91
CA THR A 26 -0.83 21.96 -1.57
C THR A 26 -0.08 21.10 -0.56
N ASP A 27 0.57 21.78 0.39
CA ASP A 27 1.23 21.14 1.54
C ASP A 27 0.31 21.00 2.76
N LYS A 28 -0.82 21.73 2.76
CA LYS A 28 -1.75 21.77 3.90
C LYS A 28 -2.91 20.80 3.69
N PRO A 29 -3.05 19.78 4.54
CA PRO A 29 -4.17 18.85 4.43
C PRO A 29 -5.48 19.48 4.89
N HIS A 30 -6.61 19.00 4.36
CA HIS A 30 -7.95 19.43 4.75
C HIS A 30 -8.25 19.00 6.19
N LYS A 31 -8.37 19.97 7.10
CA LYS A 31 -8.45 19.73 8.56
C LYS A 31 -9.60 18.81 8.99
N PRO A 32 -10.86 18.94 8.48
CA PRO A 32 -11.97 18.07 8.87
C PRO A 32 -11.74 16.58 8.58
N LEU A 33 -10.90 16.24 7.58
CA LEU A 33 -10.59 14.86 7.21
C LEU A 33 -9.32 14.31 7.88
N LEU A 34 -8.88 14.94 8.98
CA LEU A 34 -7.72 14.48 9.76
C LEU A 34 -8.16 13.84 11.07
N ALA A 35 -7.59 12.67 11.35
CA ALA A 35 -7.75 11.99 12.63
C ALA A 35 -6.39 11.81 13.34
N VAL A 36 -6.47 11.62 14.66
CA VAL A 36 -5.29 11.30 15.46
C VAL A 36 -4.87 9.86 15.17
N LYS A 37 -3.60 9.66 14.89
CA LYS A 37 -3.02 8.34 14.74
C LYS A 37 -2.29 7.94 16.02
N GLN A 38 -2.85 7.03 16.78
CA GLN A 38 -2.18 6.43 17.92
C GLN A 38 -1.00 5.56 17.48
N ARG A 39 0.06 5.55 18.29
CA ARG A 39 1.27 4.76 18.04
C ARG A 39 1.26 3.55 18.95
N THR A 40 1.17 2.38 18.39
CA THR A 40 1.16 1.12 19.15
C THR A 40 2.57 0.59 19.45
N GLY A 41 3.58 1.05 18.70
CA GLY A 41 4.95 0.54 18.84
C GLY A 41 5.09 -0.97 18.60
N GLY A 42 4.24 -1.55 17.77
CA GLY A 42 4.21 -2.98 17.48
C GLY A 42 3.48 -3.83 18.53
N ARG A 43 2.73 -3.20 19.46
CA ARG A 43 1.90 -3.88 20.47
C ARG A 43 0.49 -4.10 19.95
N ASN A 44 -0.12 -5.19 20.39
CA ASN A 44 -1.53 -5.50 20.17
C ASN A 44 -2.43 -4.81 21.24
N SER A 45 -3.72 -5.12 21.24
CA SER A 45 -4.70 -4.59 22.19
C SER A 45 -4.43 -4.98 23.65
N THR A 46 -3.74 -6.13 23.87
CA THR A 46 -3.35 -6.61 25.21
C THR A 46 -1.99 -6.07 25.66
N GLY A 47 -1.33 -5.23 24.88
CA GLY A 47 -0.01 -4.67 25.17
C GLY A 47 1.17 -5.58 24.82
N ALA A 48 0.93 -6.80 24.34
CA ALA A 48 1.97 -7.73 23.94
C ALA A 48 2.64 -7.31 22.62
N LEU A 49 3.96 -7.46 22.53
CA LEU A 49 4.73 -7.14 21.34
C LEU A 49 4.52 -8.20 20.27
N THR A 50 3.75 -7.88 19.22
CA THR A 50 3.45 -8.79 18.10
C THR A 50 4.32 -8.54 16.86
N ILE A 51 4.77 -7.30 16.66
CA ILE A 51 5.66 -6.92 15.57
C ILE A 51 6.87 -6.21 16.15
N ARG A 52 8.06 -6.83 16.01
CA ARG A 52 9.31 -6.26 16.50
C ARG A 52 9.80 -5.10 15.65
N HIS A 53 10.73 -4.32 16.19
CA HIS A 53 11.43 -3.23 15.48
C HIS A 53 10.53 -2.10 14.97
N HIS A 54 9.42 -1.85 15.65
CA HIS A 54 8.56 -0.69 15.41
C HIS A 54 8.56 0.26 16.61
N GLY A 55 8.50 1.56 16.33
CA GLY A 55 8.37 2.59 17.36
C GLY A 55 9.16 3.84 17.04
N GLY A 56 8.87 4.91 17.77
CA GLY A 56 9.40 6.25 17.50
C GLY A 56 8.88 6.82 16.18
N GLY A 57 9.74 7.52 15.47
CA GLY A 57 9.43 8.15 14.20
C GLY A 57 8.72 9.49 14.33
N HIS A 58 8.53 10.17 13.21
CA HIS A 58 7.90 11.48 13.15
C HIS A 58 6.39 11.41 13.47
N LYS A 59 5.83 12.41 14.17
CA LYS A 59 4.39 12.51 14.43
C LYS A 59 3.62 12.64 13.11
N LYS A 60 2.57 11.83 12.93
CA LYS A 60 1.75 11.81 11.71
C LYS A 60 0.27 11.90 12.06
N LYS A 61 -0.48 12.71 11.33
CA LYS A 61 -1.95 12.70 11.35
C LYS A 61 -2.46 11.73 10.31
N LEU A 62 -3.52 10.99 10.64
CA LEU A 62 -4.19 10.09 9.70
C LEU A 62 -5.10 10.91 8.79
N ARG A 63 -5.07 10.66 7.46
CA ARG A 63 -6.08 11.15 6.53
C ARG A 63 -7.17 10.10 6.41
N ILE A 64 -8.40 10.53 6.53
CA ILE A 64 -9.58 9.67 6.33
C ILE A 64 -9.78 9.55 4.83
N ILE A 65 -9.52 8.35 4.30
CA ILE A 65 -9.65 8.07 2.87
C ILE A 65 -10.96 7.31 2.64
N ASP A 66 -11.68 7.72 1.62
CA ASP A 66 -12.86 7.02 1.14
C ASP A 66 -12.43 5.78 0.33
N PHE A 67 -12.42 4.64 1.01
CA PHE A 67 -12.17 3.33 0.39
C PHE A 67 -13.46 2.65 -0.08
N LYS A 68 -14.63 3.14 0.33
CA LYS A 68 -15.91 2.56 -0.06
C LYS A 68 -16.42 3.09 -1.38
N ARG A 69 -16.20 4.39 -1.62
CA ARG A 69 -16.71 5.09 -2.79
C ARG A 69 -18.24 4.92 -2.93
N ASP A 70 -18.94 4.97 -1.80
CA ASP A 70 -20.35 4.65 -1.63
C ASP A 70 -21.32 5.75 -2.10
N LYS A 71 -20.82 6.90 -2.53
CA LYS A 71 -21.62 8.01 -3.04
C LYS A 71 -21.84 7.84 -4.54
N PHE A 72 -22.87 7.05 -4.88
CA PHE A 72 -23.15 6.70 -6.27
C PHE A 72 -23.91 7.80 -7.01
N GLY A 73 -23.65 7.95 -8.32
CA GLY A 73 -24.35 8.84 -9.23
C GLY A 73 -24.04 10.34 -9.01
N VAL A 74 -23.29 10.71 -7.98
CA VAL A 74 -22.96 12.12 -7.69
C VAL A 74 -21.56 12.43 -8.23
N PRO A 75 -21.43 13.39 -9.17
CA PRO A 75 -20.13 13.80 -9.68
C PRO A 75 -19.34 14.57 -8.61
N ALA A 76 -18.04 14.37 -8.63
CA ALA A 76 -17.09 15.06 -7.76
C ALA A 76 -15.95 15.65 -8.58
N THR A 77 -15.50 16.84 -8.25
CA THR A 77 -14.36 17.51 -8.90
C THR A 77 -13.10 17.37 -8.07
N VAL A 78 -11.98 17.00 -8.67
CA VAL A 78 -10.66 16.95 -8.02
C VAL A 78 -10.21 18.38 -7.72
N LYS A 79 -10.03 18.72 -6.44
CA LYS A 79 -9.61 20.05 -5.99
C LYS A 79 -8.10 20.15 -5.78
N THR A 80 -7.50 19.15 -5.12
CA THR A 80 -6.07 19.16 -4.81
C THR A 80 -5.49 17.75 -4.89
N ILE A 81 -4.19 17.66 -5.15
CA ILE A 81 -3.38 16.44 -5.02
C ILE A 81 -2.42 16.68 -3.86
N GLU A 82 -2.39 15.76 -2.89
CA GLU A 82 -1.71 15.96 -1.61
C GLU A 82 -0.79 14.78 -1.24
N TYR A 83 0.19 15.08 -0.40
CA TYR A 83 1.06 14.09 0.22
C TYR A 83 0.42 13.48 1.46
N ASP A 84 0.42 12.15 1.57
CA ASP A 84 0.03 11.45 2.81
C ASP A 84 1.24 10.72 3.43
N PRO A 85 1.67 11.09 4.66
CA PRO A 85 2.78 10.42 5.33
C PRO A 85 2.46 9.00 5.82
N ASN A 86 1.22 8.53 5.69
CA ASN A 86 0.79 7.21 6.15
C ASN A 86 0.82 6.14 5.07
N ARG A 87 0.98 6.55 3.81
CA ARG A 87 1.00 5.65 2.65
C ARG A 87 2.03 6.08 1.61
N SER A 88 2.32 5.19 0.69
CA SER A 88 3.25 5.46 -0.41
C SER A 88 2.59 6.23 -1.56
N SER A 89 1.26 6.05 -1.76
CA SER A 89 0.49 6.73 -2.80
C SER A 89 0.21 8.20 -2.46
N ARG A 90 0.04 9.05 -3.48
CA ARG A 90 -0.58 10.37 -3.35
C ARG A 90 -2.08 10.20 -3.09
N ILE A 91 -2.70 11.24 -2.55
CA ILE A 91 -4.14 11.32 -2.34
C ILE A 91 -4.69 12.55 -3.06
N ALA A 92 -5.94 12.46 -3.51
CA ALA A 92 -6.65 13.59 -4.11
C ALA A 92 -7.83 13.97 -3.22
N LEU A 93 -7.96 15.27 -2.95
CA LEU A 93 -9.16 15.83 -2.32
C LEU A 93 -10.19 16.07 -3.42
N VAL A 94 -11.33 15.45 -3.30
CA VAL A 94 -12.46 15.62 -4.20
C VAL A 94 -13.60 16.35 -3.48
N ALA A 95 -14.28 17.23 -4.20
CA ALA A 95 -15.47 17.92 -3.74
C ALA A 95 -16.66 17.49 -4.59
N TYR A 96 -17.65 16.93 -3.98
CA TYR A 96 -18.92 16.56 -4.60
C TYR A 96 -19.77 17.79 -4.85
N VAL A 97 -20.73 17.71 -5.77
CA VAL A 97 -21.63 18.81 -6.13
C VAL A 97 -22.45 19.28 -4.92
N ASP A 98 -22.77 18.39 -3.99
CA ASP A 98 -23.48 18.70 -2.73
C ASP A 98 -22.59 19.35 -1.64
N GLY A 99 -21.33 19.65 -1.94
CA GLY A 99 -20.39 20.31 -1.05
C GLY A 99 -19.59 19.37 -0.15
N GLU A 100 -19.90 18.06 -0.06
CA GLU A 100 -19.11 17.10 0.69
C GLU A 100 -17.71 16.96 0.09
N LYS A 101 -16.71 16.85 0.95
CA LYS A 101 -15.31 16.62 0.54
C LYS A 101 -14.83 15.29 1.06
N ARG A 102 -14.14 14.51 0.21
CA ARG A 102 -13.51 13.24 0.59
C ARG A 102 -12.11 13.14 0.02
N TYR A 103 -11.25 12.36 0.67
CA TYR A 103 -9.98 11.95 0.11
C TYR A 103 -10.12 10.62 -0.62
N ILE A 104 -9.51 10.51 -1.79
CA ILE A 104 -9.36 9.27 -2.55
C ILE A 104 -7.89 9.00 -2.83
N LEU A 105 -7.53 7.78 -3.25
CA LEU A 105 -6.22 7.50 -3.81
C LEU A 105 -6.11 8.18 -5.17
N GLN A 106 -4.97 8.83 -5.45
CA GLN A 106 -4.71 9.44 -6.75
C GLN A 106 -4.27 8.36 -7.73
N PRO A 107 -4.99 8.08 -8.82
CA PRO A 107 -4.49 7.29 -9.93
C PRO A 107 -3.53 8.07 -10.81
N VAL A 108 -2.71 7.34 -11.58
CA VAL A 108 -1.86 7.93 -12.62
C VAL A 108 -2.72 8.67 -13.63
N GLY A 109 -2.32 9.88 -14.01
CA GLY A 109 -3.01 10.68 -15.01
C GLY A 109 -4.16 11.54 -14.49
N LEU A 110 -4.59 11.37 -13.23
CA LEU A 110 -5.62 12.23 -12.64
C LEU A 110 -5.08 13.64 -12.41
N LYS A 111 -5.78 14.64 -12.90
CA LYS A 111 -5.42 16.07 -12.79
C LYS A 111 -6.45 16.84 -11.96
N VAL A 112 -6.02 17.96 -11.39
CA VAL A 112 -6.93 18.91 -10.73
C VAL A 112 -7.93 19.47 -11.76
N GLY A 113 -9.17 19.62 -11.32
CA GLY A 113 -10.28 20.07 -12.17
C GLY A 113 -11.05 18.95 -12.89
N GLN A 114 -10.51 17.72 -12.96
CA GLN A 114 -11.22 16.60 -13.55
C GLN A 114 -12.44 16.20 -12.70
N SER A 115 -13.51 15.80 -13.38
CA SER A 115 -14.68 15.21 -12.76
C SER A 115 -14.49 13.70 -12.63
N ILE A 116 -14.93 13.15 -11.51
CA ILE A 116 -14.94 11.70 -11.24
C ILE A 116 -16.31 11.31 -10.67
N MET A 117 -16.71 10.09 -10.90
CA MET A 117 -17.97 9.56 -10.42
C MET A 117 -17.80 8.14 -9.87
N SER A 118 -18.72 7.72 -9.03
CA SER A 118 -18.79 6.35 -8.51
C SER A 118 -20.18 5.78 -8.80
N GLY A 119 -20.24 4.50 -9.09
CA GLY A 119 -21.51 3.79 -9.30
C GLY A 119 -21.54 2.94 -10.56
N PRO A 120 -22.61 2.18 -10.76
CA PRO A 120 -22.73 1.27 -11.89
C PRO A 120 -22.83 1.98 -13.25
N GLU A 121 -23.32 3.23 -13.27
CA GLU A 121 -23.53 4.05 -14.47
C GLU A 121 -22.33 4.99 -14.76
N ALA A 122 -21.27 4.91 -13.95
CA ALA A 122 -20.11 5.74 -14.19
C ALA A 122 -19.34 5.30 -15.45
N ASP A 123 -18.81 6.26 -16.20
CA ASP A 123 -17.96 6.00 -17.36
C ASP A 123 -16.66 5.28 -16.96
N ILE A 124 -16.10 4.51 -17.89
CA ILE A 124 -14.86 3.76 -17.69
C ILE A 124 -13.65 4.68 -17.85
N LEU A 125 -13.59 5.72 -17.03
CA LEU A 125 -12.53 6.73 -17.02
C LEU A 125 -11.64 6.55 -15.78
N VAL A 126 -10.38 6.98 -15.91
CA VAL A 126 -9.41 6.90 -14.81
C VAL A 126 -9.90 7.69 -13.59
N GLY A 127 -9.97 7.02 -12.44
CA GLY A 127 -10.44 7.60 -11.18
C GLY A 127 -11.90 7.30 -10.84
N ASN A 128 -12.71 6.87 -11.81
CA ASN A 128 -14.07 6.41 -11.57
C ASN A 128 -14.08 5.05 -10.89
N ALA A 129 -15.06 4.84 -10.02
CA ALA A 129 -15.23 3.59 -9.29
C ALA A 129 -16.52 2.91 -9.71
N LEU A 130 -16.40 1.64 -10.16
CA LEU A 130 -17.50 0.82 -10.66
C LEU A 130 -17.49 -0.56 -10.02
N PRO A 131 -18.64 -1.25 -10.00
CA PRO A 131 -18.67 -2.69 -9.77
C PRO A 131 -17.88 -3.42 -10.88
N LEU A 132 -17.16 -4.49 -10.53
CA LEU A 132 -16.34 -5.25 -11.50
C LEU A 132 -17.19 -5.80 -12.67
N LYS A 133 -18.48 -6.05 -12.47
CA LYS A 133 -19.41 -6.48 -13.53
C LYS A 133 -19.49 -5.46 -14.69
N ASN A 134 -19.37 -4.17 -14.39
CA ASN A 134 -19.53 -3.10 -15.37
C ASN A 134 -18.19 -2.67 -16.02
N ILE A 135 -17.05 -3.20 -15.54
CA ILE A 135 -15.72 -2.90 -16.08
C ILE A 135 -15.37 -3.95 -17.15
N PRO A 136 -14.97 -3.60 -18.38
CA PRO A 136 -14.60 -4.57 -19.40
C PRO A 136 -13.34 -5.36 -19.03
N ALA A 137 -13.26 -6.60 -19.53
CA ALA A 137 -12.06 -7.41 -19.40
C ALA A 137 -10.84 -6.71 -20.05
N GLY A 138 -9.64 -6.97 -19.54
CA GLY A 138 -8.41 -6.30 -19.98
C GLY A 138 -8.13 -4.99 -19.26
N THR A 139 -9.12 -4.36 -18.61
CA THR A 139 -8.96 -3.08 -17.93
C THR A 139 -8.07 -3.20 -16.69
N THR A 140 -7.20 -2.20 -16.53
CA THR A 140 -6.37 -2.04 -15.31
C THR A 140 -7.19 -1.35 -14.23
N VAL A 141 -7.21 -1.94 -13.03
CA VAL A 141 -7.98 -1.46 -11.88
C VAL A 141 -7.13 -1.42 -10.62
N HIS A 142 -7.51 -0.57 -9.68
CA HIS A 142 -6.91 -0.49 -8.36
C HIS A 142 -7.98 -0.27 -7.29
N ASN A 143 -7.59 -0.17 -6.03
CA ASN A 143 -8.52 0.10 -4.93
C ASN A 143 -9.71 -0.86 -4.93
N ILE A 144 -9.42 -2.18 -4.92
CA ILE A 144 -10.40 -3.24 -5.18
C ILE A 144 -10.94 -3.77 -3.86
N GLU A 145 -12.25 -3.95 -3.78
CA GLU A 145 -12.91 -4.63 -2.68
C GLU A 145 -12.73 -6.14 -2.75
N LEU A 146 -12.80 -6.80 -1.59
CA LEU A 146 -12.86 -8.26 -1.47
C LEU A 146 -14.24 -8.77 -1.10
N ARG A 147 -15.10 -7.89 -0.58
CA ARG A 147 -16.51 -8.12 -0.26
C ARG A 147 -17.27 -6.85 -0.56
N PRO A 148 -18.44 -6.93 -1.18
CA PRO A 148 -19.25 -5.76 -1.50
C PRO A 148 -19.51 -4.89 -0.26
N GLY A 149 -19.34 -3.58 -0.41
CA GLY A 149 -19.60 -2.58 0.64
C GLY A 149 -18.60 -2.52 1.80
N LYS A 150 -17.60 -3.41 1.83
CA LYS A 150 -16.58 -3.40 2.90
C LYS A 150 -15.54 -2.29 2.72
N GLY A 151 -15.39 -1.79 1.53
CA GLY A 151 -14.33 -0.88 1.12
C GLY A 151 -13.09 -1.61 0.60
N ALA A 152 -12.33 -0.92 -0.22
CA ALA A 152 -11.20 -1.48 -0.94
C ALA A 152 -10.09 -1.97 -0.01
N GLN A 153 -9.50 -3.11 -0.36
CA GLN A 153 -8.44 -3.76 0.40
C GLN A 153 -7.20 -4.10 -0.43
N MET A 154 -7.35 -4.27 -1.75
CA MET A 154 -6.26 -4.66 -2.65
C MET A 154 -5.83 -3.52 -3.57
N ALA A 155 -4.59 -3.59 -4.08
CA ALA A 155 -3.99 -2.64 -5.03
C ALA A 155 -4.13 -1.17 -4.59
N ARG A 156 -3.60 -0.83 -3.40
CA ARG A 156 -3.67 0.51 -2.80
C ARG A 156 -2.34 1.23 -2.65
N SER A 157 -1.24 0.51 -2.79
CA SER A 157 0.10 1.09 -2.68
C SER A 157 0.49 1.85 -3.95
N ALA A 158 1.46 2.76 -3.85
CA ALA A 158 2.00 3.47 -5.01
C ALA A 158 2.39 2.51 -6.13
N GLY A 159 2.04 2.84 -7.37
CA GLY A 159 2.34 2.04 -8.55
C GLY A 159 1.60 0.71 -8.65
N SER A 160 0.78 0.32 -7.65
CA SER A 160 0.07 -0.95 -7.72
C SER A 160 -1.18 -0.87 -8.60
N SER A 161 -1.45 -1.96 -9.31
CA SER A 161 -2.66 -2.16 -10.10
C SER A 161 -2.94 -3.66 -10.21
N ALA A 162 -4.15 -4.01 -10.57
CA ALA A 162 -4.53 -5.37 -10.96
C ALA A 162 -5.20 -5.31 -12.33
N GLN A 163 -5.09 -6.36 -13.10
CA GLN A 163 -5.77 -6.47 -14.40
C GLN A 163 -7.00 -7.36 -14.24
N LEU A 164 -8.14 -6.90 -14.72
CA LEU A 164 -9.35 -7.70 -14.85
C LEU A 164 -9.19 -8.60 -16.08
N VAL A 165 -8.97 -9.90 -15.85
CA VAL A 165 -8.67 -10.85 -16.94
C VAL A 165 -9.96 -11.35 -17.59
N ALA A 166 -10.90 -11.82 -16.79
CA ALA A 166 -12.17 -12.39 -17.25
C ALA A 166 -13.24 -12.26 -16.19
N LYS A 167 -14.49 -12.52 -16.58
CA LYS A 167 -15.63 -12.63 -15.68
C LYS A 167 -16.29 -13.98 -15.95
N GLU A 168 -16.53 -14.75 -14.89
CA GLU A 168 -17.11 -16.09 -14.96
C GLU A 168 -18.21 -16.22 -13.90
N GLY A 169 -19.46 -16.20 -14.34
CA GLY A 169 -20.62 -16.19 -13.44
C GLY A 169 -20.56 -15.04 -12.43
N ASP A 170 -20.62 -15.35 -11.16
CA ASP A 170 -20.59 -14.38 -10.06
C ASP A 170 -19.18 -13.86 -9.71
N TYR A 171 -18.14 -14.31 -10.41
CA TYR A 171 -16.76 -13.97 -10.09
C TYR A 171 -16.02 -13.29 -11.23
N ALA A 172 -15.20 -12.32 -10.87
CA ALA A 172 -14.20 -11.67 -11.72
C ALA A 172 -12.82 -12.25 -11.41
N LEU A 173 -12.05 -12.57 -12.44
CA LEU A 173 -10.66 -13.02 -12.34
C LEU A 173 -9.73 -11.82 -12.41
N LEU A 174 -8.98 -11.60 -11.33
CA LEU A 174 -8.03 -10.50 -11.22
C LEU A 174 -6.60 -11.03 -11.15
N LYS A 175 -5.75 -10.56 -12.07
CA LYS A 175 -4.29 -10.75 -12.00
C LYS A 175 -3.70 -9.64 -11.14
N LEU A 176 -3.15 -10.02 -9.97
CA LEU A 176 -2.59 -9.11 -8.99
C LEU A 176 -1.13 -8.73 -9.31
N PRO A 177 -0.60 -7.64 -8.72
CA PRO A 177 0.82 -7.25 -8.89
C PRO A 177 1.82 -8.35 -8.49
N SER A 178 1.42 -9.25 -7.59
CA SER A 178 2.24 -10.40 -7.18
C SER A 178 2.35 -11.51 -8.23
N GLY A 179 1.59 -11.43 -9.32
CA GLY A 179 1.43 -12.50 -10.32
C GLY A 179 0.34 -13.53 -9.97
N GLU A 180 -0.23 -13.46 -8.77
CA GLU A 180 -1.35 -14.32 -8.35
C GLU A 180 -2.63 -13.95 -9.13
N THR A 181 -3.35 -14.96 -9.63
CA THR A 181 -4.70 -14.79 -10.19
C THR A 181 -5.72 -15.20 -9.15
N ARG A 182 -6.67 -14.29 -8.87
CA ARG A 182 -7.64 -14.45 -7.80
C ARG A 182 -9.06 -14.15 -8.27
N ARG A 183 -10.02 -14.93 -7.75
CA ARG A 183 -11.46 -14.69 -7.89
C ARG A 183 -11.94 -13.65 -6.88
N VAL A 184 -12.75 -12.71 -7.35
CA VAL A 184 -13.43 -11.70 -6.52
C VAL A 184 -14.88 -11.59 -7.03
N LEU A 185 -15.84 -11.37 -6.15
CA LEU A 185 -17.24 -11.21 -6.55
C LEU A 185 -17.39 -10.03 -7.52
N VAL A 186 -18.22 -10.19 -8.55
CA VAL A 186 -18.43 -9.17 -9.59
C VAL A 186 -19.10 -7.90 -9.08
N ASP A 187 -19.81 -7.95 -7.96
CA ASP A 187 -20.41 -6.79 -7.31
C ASP A 187 -19.41 -5.97 -6.47
N CYS A 188 -18.20 -6.46 -6.27
CA CYS A 188 -17.16 -5.70 -5.60
C CYS A 188 -16.77 -4.47 -6.40
N MET A 189 -16.62 -3.34 -5.71
CA MET A 189 -16.17 -2.09 -6.32
C MET A 189 -14.67 -2.10 -6.60
N ALA A 190 -14.30 -1.50 -7.73
CA ALA A 190 -12.91 -1.22 -8.09
C ALA A 190 -12.82 0.16 -8.76
N THR A 191 -11.65 0.79 -8.68
CA THR A 191 -11.39 2.07 -9.34
C THR A 191 -10.55 1.83 -10.60
N VAL A 192 -10.94 2.45 -11.71
CA VAL A 192 -10.23 2.33 -13.00
C VAL A 192 -8.88 3.03 -12.95
N GLY A 193 -7.85 2.39 -13.51
CA GLY A 193 -6.49 2.90 -13.61
C GLY A 193 -5.51 2.28 -12.60
N GLN A 194 -4.30 2.81 -12.56
CA GLN A 194 -3.19 2.42 -11.70
C GLN A 194 -2.99 3.48 -10.61
N VAL A 195 -2.59 3.09 -9.40
CA VAL A 195 -2.24 4.04 -8.33
C VAL A 195 -1.04 4.88 -8.72
N GLY A 196 -1.10 6.18 -8.48
CA GLY A 196 -0.03 7.13 -8.79
C GLY A 196 1.24 6.94 -7.95
N ASN A 197 2.22 7.86 -8.13
CA ASN A 197 3.53 7.84 -7.48
C ASN A 197 4.35 6.57 -7.78
N THR A 198 4.38 6.15 -9.05
CA THR A 198 5.01 4.91 -9.52
C THR A 198 6.49 4.80 -9.15
N ASP A 199 7.24 5.91 -9.14
CA ASP A 199 8.66 5.93 -8.82
C ASP A 199 8.99 5.80 -7.32
N HIS A 200 7.98 5.60 -6.47
CA HIS A 200 8.19 5.45 -5.03
C HIS A 200 9.11 4.27 -4.68
N GLU A 201 9.06 3.20 -5.43
CA GLU A 201 9.89 2.00 -5.23
C GLU A 201 11.39 2.26 -5.52
N ASN A 202 11.68 3.19 -6.41
CA ASN A 202 13.04 3.52 -6.85
C ASN A 202 13.78 4.46 -5.88
N VAL A 203 13.14 4.86 -4.76
CA VAL A 203 13.73 5.77 -3.78
C VAL A 203 14.71 5.03 -2.86
N THR A 204 15.97 5.48 -2.87
CA THR A 204 17.01 4.98 -1.96
C THR A 204 17.09 5.85 -0.71
N ILE A 205 16.94 5.22 0.46
CA ILE A 205 16.90 5.92 1.75
C ILE A 205 18.23 6.58 2.11
N GLY A 206 19.35 5.94 1.81
CA GLY A 206 20.71 6.45 1.93
C GLY A 206 21.30 6.47 3.35
N LYS A 207 20.50 6.57 4.42
CA LYS A 207 20.97 6.55 5.81
C LYS A 207 19.99 5.91 6.79
N ALA A 208 20.51 5.30 7.85
CA ALA A 208 19.73 4.65 8.91
C ALA A 208 18.77 5.62 9.63
N GLY A 209 19.17 6.89 9.80
CA GLY A 209 18.34 7.91 10.44
C GLY A 209 16.99 8.13 9.75
N ARG A 210 16.90 7.99 8.43
CA ARG A 210 15.62 8.08 7.71
C ARG A 210 14.68 6.93 8.06
N ASN A 211 15.20 5.72 8.28
CA ASN A 211 14.38 4.62 8.80
C ASN A 211 13.87 4.92 10.21
N ARG A 212 14.69 5.54 11.06
CA ARG A 212 14.26 5.99 12.40
C ARG A 212 13.11 7.00 12.30
N TRP A 213 13.16 7.95 11.37
CA TRP A 213 12.06 8.90 11.14
C TRP A 213 10.76 8.22 10.69
N LYS A 214 10.87 7.12 9.94
CA LYS A 214 9.71 6.31 9.53
C LYS A 214 9.12 5.47 10.65
N GLY A 215 9.81 5.34 11.79
CA GLY A 215 9.41 4.52 12.94
C GLY A 215 9.95 3.09 12.89
N ILE A 216 10.93 2.84 12.05
CA ILE A 216 11.63 1.55 11.97
C ILE A 216 12.82 1.59 12.91
N ARG A 217 12.86 0.69 13.89
CA ARG A 217 13.98 0.52 14.83
C ARG A 217 15.06 -0.38 14.24
N PRO A 218 16.32 -0.25 14.67
CA PRO A 218 17.38 -1.14 14.25
C PRO A 218 17.06 -2.61 14.57
N THR A 219 17.55 -3.50 13.72
CA THR A 219 17.40 -4.95 13.86
C THR A 219 18.75 -5.59 14.05
N ASN A 220 18.92 -6.39 15.11
CA ASN A 220 20.09 -7.22 15.31
C ASN A 220 19.95 -8.54 14.52
N ARG A 221 21.05 -9.02 13.98
CA ARG A 221 21.10 -10.34 13.33
C ARG A 221 21.11 -11.44 14.40
N GLY A 222 20.45 -12.56 14.13
CA GLY A 222 20.43 -13.70 15.06
C GLY A 222 21.82 -14.20 15.44
N VAL A 223 22.80 -14.13 14.52
CA VAL A 223 24.20 -14.52 14.75
C VAL A 223 24.90 -13.66 15.82
N SER A 224 24.42 -12.43 16.06
CA SER A 224 24.98 -11.54 17.09
C SER A 224 24.26 -11.65 18.44
N MET A 225 23.41 -12.64 18.61
CA MET A 225 22.66 -12.90 19.83
C MET A 225 23.24 -14.10 20.58
N ASN A 226 22.78 -14.30 21.82
CA ASN A 226 23.10 -15.50 22.57
C ASN A 226 22.26 -16.70 22.10
N PRO A 227 22.69 -17.95 22.39
CA PRO A 227 21.94 -19.14 22.00
C PRO A 227 20.50 -19.18 22.52
N VAL A 228 20.25 -18.60 23.68
CA VAL A 228 18.91 -18.49 24.29
C VAL A 228 17.95 -17.56 23.47
N ASP A 229 18.50 -16.57 22.79
CA ASP A 229 17.69 -15.55 22.07
C ASP A 229 17.40 -15.91 20.62
N HIS A 230 18.29 -16.72 20.02
CA HIS A 230 18.14 -17.06 18.60
C HIS A 230 18.84 -18.40 18.27
N PRO A 231 18.28 -19.27 17.41
CA PRO A 231 18.89 -20.51 16.95
C PRO A 231 20.25 -20.34 16.22
N HIS A 232 20.57 -19.13 15.76
CA HIS A 232 21.87 -18.78 15.17
C HIS A 232 22.83 -18.13 16.18
N GLY A 233 22.43 -18.01 17.43
CA GLY A 233 23.22 -17.36 18.47
C GLY A 233 24.37 -18.22 18.98
N GLY A 234 25.33 -17.55 19.62
CA GLY A 234 26.50 -18.17 20.22
C GLY A 234 27.75 -18.15 19.36
N GLY A 235 28.82 -18.77 19.88
CA GLY A 235 30.13 -18.80 19.26
C GLY A 235 31.02 -17.61 19.61
N GLU A 236 32.30 -17.67 19.23
CA GLU A 236 33.29 -16.62 19.43
C GLU A 236 33.55 -15.83 18.14
N GLY A 237 33.64 -14.51 18.25
CA GLY A 237 33.99 -13.63 17.14
C GLY A 237 32.95 -13.64 16.02
N LYS A 238 33.40 -13.81 14.78
CA LYS A 238 32.55 -13.82 13.55
C LYS A 238 32.11 -15.25 13.21
N THR A 239 31.29 -15.84 14.04
CA THR A 239 30.77 -17.21 13.83
C THR A 239 29.79 -17.26 12.68
N SER A 240 29.74 -18.37 11.94
CA SER A 240 28.70 -18.66 10.96
C SER A 240 27.39 -19.05 11.65
N GLY A 241 26.26 -19.01 10.92
CA GLY A 241 24.96 -19.39 11.49
C GLY A 241 24.80 -20.87 11.86
N GLY A 242 25.72 -21.74 11.44
CA GLY A 242 25.80 -23.16 11.78
C GLY A 242 24.65 -24.04 11.26
N ARG A 243 23.64 -23.47 10.63
CA ARG A 243 22.43 -24.14 10.12
C ARG A 243 21.73 -23.33 9.03
N HIS A 244 20.73 -23.92 8.40
CA HIS A 244 19.88 -23.19 7.45
C HIS A 244 19.24 -21.95 8.09
N PRO A 245 19.04 -20.85 7.35
CA PRO A 245 18.45 -19.64 7.89
C PRO A 245 17.06 -19.89 8.48
N VAL A 246 16.90 -19.54 9.75
CA VAL A 246 15.64 -19.70 10.49
C VAL A 246 15.26 -18.40 11.21
N THR A 247 13.97 -18.29 11.57
CA THR A 247 13.47 -17.24 12.45
C THR A 247 13.89 -17.50 13.91
N PRO A 248 13.73 -16.53 14.84
CA PRO A 248 13.94 -16.76 16.27
C PRO A 248 13.14 -17.94 16.86
N TRP A 249 12.06 -18.30 16.22
CA TRP A 249 11.20 -19.43 16.60
C TRP A 249 11.52 -20.74 15.86
N GLY A 250 12.64 -20.79 15.14
CA GLY A 250 13.11 -21.97 14.45
C GLY A 250 12.47 -22.26 13.09
N GLN A 251 11.54 -21.43 12.61
CA GLN A 251 10.94 -21.63 11.29
C GLN A 251 11.92 -21.29 10.16
N PRO A 252 12.06 -22.14 9.12
CA PRO A 252 12.85 -21.84 7.93
C PRO A 252 12.41 -20.54 7.26
N THR A 253 13.37 -19.67 6.93
CA THR A 253 13.09 -18.38 6.28
C THR A 253 13.15 -18.43 4.75
N ARG A 254 13.68 -19.54 4.19
CA ARG A 254 13.78 -19.76 2.74
C ARG A 254 13.03 -21.02 2.33
N GLY A 255 12.29 -20.91 1.23
CA GLY A 255 11.59 -22.04 0.61
C GLY A 255 10.34 -22.54 1.33
N TYR A 256 10.17 -22.25 2.61
CA TYR A 256 9.02 -22.70 3.38
C TYR A 256 7.75 -21.90 3.02
N LYS A 257 6.67 -22.61 2.69
CA LYS A 257 5.36 -22.00 2.37
C LYS A 257 4.63 -21.70 3.68
N THR A 258 4.65 -20.43 4.11
CA THR A 258 4.07 -20.01 5.40
C THR A 258 2.57 -19.78 5.36
N ARG A 259 1.95 -19.60 4.18
CA ARG A 259 0.49 -19.42 4.07
C ARG A 259 -0.25 -20.70 4.43
N ASN A 260 -1.10 -20.63 5.44
CA ASN A 260 -1.96 -21.72 5.90
C ASN A 260 -3.42 -21.26 6.10
N ASN A 261 -3.95 -20.51 5.15
CA ASN A 261 -5.32 -20.00 5.22
C ASN A 261 -6.22 -20.75 4.23
N LYS A 262 -6.69 -21.94 4.63
CA LYS A 262 -7.56 -22.79 3.81
C LYS A 262 -8.86 -22.09 3.38
N ARG A 263 -9.43 -21.25 4.24
CA ARG A 263 -10.71 -20.56 3.99
C ARG A 263 -10.69 -19.67 2.75
N THR A 264 -9.56 -19.04 2.44
CA THR A 264 -9.42 -18.11 1.31
C THR A 264 -8.65 -18.68 0.13
N ASP A 265 -8.17 -19.92 0.23
CA ASP A 265 -7.44 -20.59 -0.86
C ASP A 265 -8.36 -20.90 -2.04
N VAL A 266 -9.64 -21.14 -1.80
CA VAL A 266 -10.66 -21.37 -2.85
C VAL A 266 -10.80 -20.21 -3.83
N PHE A 267 -10.40 -19.02 -3.45
CA PHE A 267 -10.41 -17.83 -4.32
C PHE A 267 -9.14 -17.65 -5.13
N ILE A 268 -8.10 -18.44 -4.90
CA ILE A 268 -6.83 -18.36 -5.63
C ILE A 268 -6.84 -19.39 -6.73
N VAL A 269 -6.88 -18.94 -7.98
CA VAL A 269 -6.86 -19.81 -9.17
C VAL A 269 -5.42 -20.22 -9.46
N ASN A 270 -4.53 -19.23 -9.63
CA ASN A 270 -3.11 -19.45 -9.84
C ASN A 270 -2.29 -18.71 -8.80
N ARG A 271 -1.38 -19.42 -8.13
CA ARG A 271 -0.40 -18.80 -7.24
C ARG A 271 0.72 -18.19 -8.09
N ARG A 272 1.45 -17.21 -7.50
CA ARG A 272 2.66 -16.69 -8.13
C ARG A 272 3.62 -17.84 -8.45
N SER A 273 4.17 -17.86 -9.65
CA SER A 273 5.33 -18.69 -9.99
C SER A 273 6.52 -18.31 -9.09
N LYS A 274 7.34 -19.29 -8.76
CA LYS A 274 8.57 -19.05 -7.98
C LYS A 274 9.57 -18.26 -8.82
#